data_40faf49353ecb23d849ca93be3a6a848
#
_entry.id   40faf49353ecb23d849ca93be3a6a848
#
_cell.length_a   1.000
_cell.length_b   1.000
_cell.length_c   1.000
_cell.angle_alpha   90.00
_cell.angle_beta   90.00
_cell.angle_gamma   90.00
#
_symmetry.space_group_name_H-M   'P 1'
#
loop_
_entity.id
_entity.type
_entity.pdbx_description
1 polymer ?
#
loop_
_entity_poly.entity_id
_entity_poly.type
_entity_poly.pdbx_seq_one_letter_code
_entity_poly.pdbx_strand_id
1 'polypeptide(L)'
;MNKKEFKFIKIKKLSGSIGAVIENVKLNEGLTNEIFDEIYDAFLEYQVIFFRNQKFSPESQKSFANKIGTPIIYPFVKGLENFPEITPILKKETDTNNFGGIWHSDTTYQDEPPKGTMLYALEAVSYTHLTLPTIDP
;
A
#
# COMPACT_ATOMS: atom_id res chain seq x y z
N MET A 1 0.62 -18.34 21.35
CA MET A 1 1.32 -17.20 20.73
C MET A 1 1.02 -15.97 21.58
N ASN A 2 2.05 -15.37 22.19
CA ASN A 2 1.87 -14.13 22.92
C ASN A 2 1.46 -13.04 21.92
N LYS A 3 0.29 -12.45 22.15
CA LYS A 3 -0.22 -11.34 21.37
C LYS A 3 0.73 -10.14 21.59
N LYS A 4 1.37 -9.66 20.54
CA LYS A 4 2.24 -8.48 20.65
C LYS A 4 1.38 -7.28 21.07
N GLU A 5 1.79 -6.57 22.11
CA GLU A 5 1.11 -5.38 22.57
C GLU A 5 1.76 -4.16 21.91
N PHE A 6 0.94 -3.37 21.20
CA PHE A 6 1.37 -2.13 20.56
C PHE A 6 1.12 -0.96 21.49
N LYS A 7 2.13 -0.17 21.78
CA LYS A 7 2.10 0.92 22.75
C LYS A 7 1.89 2.30 22.13
N PHE A 8 2.44 2.49 20.93
CA PHE A 8 2.48 3.78 20.25
C PHE A 8 1.46 3.90 19.11
N ILE A 9 0.97 2.78 18.59
CA ILE A 9 -0.05 2.75 17.54
C ILE A 9 -1.29 2.02 18.01
N LYS A 10 -2.43 2.40 17.42
CA LYS A 10 -3.70 1.70 17.66
C LYS A 10 -4.07 0.88 16.45
N ILE A 11 -4.37 -0.39 16.66
CA ILE A 11 -4.68 -1.34 15.59
C ILE A 11 -6.15 -1.75 15.65
N LYS A 12 -6.81 -1.65 14.48
CA LYS A 12 -8.14 -2.18 14.26
C LYS A 12 -8.09 -3.26 13.18
N LYS A 13 -8.26 -4.51 13.57
CA LYS A 13 -8.33 -5.64 12.64
C LYS A 13 -9.50 -5.50 11.67
N LEU A 14 -9.29 -5.85 10.41
CA LEU A 14 -10.34 -5.85 9.38
C LEU A 14 -10.91 -7.24 9.17
N SER A 15 -10.11 -8.28 9.36
CA SER A 15 -10.55 -9.68 9.24
C SER A 15 -9.86 -10.55 10.30
N GLY A 16 -10.18 -11.84 10.30
CA GLY A 16 -9.59 -12.80 11.24
C GLY A 16 -8.10 -13.06 11.03
N SER A 17 -7.64 -13.06 9.78
CA SER A 17 -6.30 -13.52 9.43
C SER A 17 -5.41 -12.43 8.82
N ILE A 18 -5.97 -11.52 8.02
CA ILE A 18 -5.21 -10.54 7.24
C ILE A 18 -5.90 -9.17 7.29
N GLY A 19 -5.11 -8.13 7.29
CA GLY A 19 -5.58 -6.75 7.19
C GLY A 19 -5.87 -6.07 8.52
N ALA A 20 -5.25 -4.90 8.70
CA ALA A 20 -5.49 -4.02 9.83
C ALA A 20 -5.45 -2.55 9.43
N VAL A 21 -6.24 -1.72 10.10
CA VAL A 21 -6.12 -0.26 10.05
C VAL A 21 -5.24 0.18 11.22
N ILE A 22 -4.23 0.99 10.91
CA ILE A 22 -3.41 1.66 11.92
C ILE A 22 -3.96 3.07 12.09
N GLU A 23 -4.38 3.39 13.31
CA GLU A 23 -4.95 4.66 13.69
C GLU A 23 -3.93 5.51 14.48
N ASN A 24 -4.18 6.81 14.57
CA ASN A 24 -3.38 7.79 15.32
C ASN A 24 -1.93 7.96 14.84
N VAL A 25 -1.68 7.69 13.56
CA VAL A 25 -0.37 7.88 12.94
C VAL A 25 -0.50 8.79 11.73
N LYS A 26 0.43 9.73 11.61
CA LYS A 26 0.62 10.57 10.42
C LYS A 26 1.99 10.27 9.82
N LEU A 27 1.99 9.65 8.67
CA LEU A 27 3.21 9.12 8.05
C LEU A 27 4.13 10.21 7.48
N ASN A 28 3.59 11.41 7.22
CA ASN A 28 4.33 12.57 6.70
C ASN A 28 4.94 13.48 7.78
N GLU A 29 4.65 13.26 9.08
CA GLU A 29 5.04 14.14 10.18
C GLU A 29 6.27 13.63 10.96
N GLY A 30 7.16 12.88 10.35
CA GLY A 30 8.38 12.40 11.00
C GLY A 30 8.09 11.37 12.09
N LEU A 31 8.08 10.11 11.72
CA LEU A 31 7.88 8.99 12.65
C LEU A 31 9.12 8.79 13.52
N THR A 32 8.93 8.63 14.83
CA THR A 32 9.99 8.11 15.69
C THR A 32 10.30 6.65 15.34
N ASN A 33 11.46 6.17 15.76
CA ASN A 33 11.84 4.78 15.47
C ASN A 33 10.89 3.80 16.14
N GLU A 34 10.44 4.08 17.36
CA GLU A 34 9.52 3.22 18.10
C GLU A 34 8.17 3.07 17.40
N ILE A 35 7.61 4.17 16.86
CA ILE A 35 6.38 4.13 16.07
C ILE A 35 6.60 3.35 14.77
N PHE A 36 7.73 3.58 14.11
CA PHE A 36 8.05 2.88 12.87
C PHE A 36 8.21 1.38 13.10
N ASP A 37 8.90 0.98 14.17
CA ASP A 37 9.11 -0.43 14.53
C ASP A 37 7.77 -1.12 14.78
N GLU A 38 6.83 -0.47 15.49
CA GLU A 38 5.49 -1.01 15.68
C GLU A 38 4.67 -1.09 14.38
N ILE A 39 4.82 -0.12 13.47
CA ILE A 39 4.20 -0.19 12.13
C ILE A 39 4.75 -1.37 11.35
N TYR A 40 6.07 -1.56 11.37
CA TYR A 40 6.72 -2.67 10.68
C TYR A 40 6.30 -4.03 11.26
N ASP A 41 6.24 -4.15 12.57
CA ASP A 41 5.72 -5.33 13.25
C ASP A 41 4.26 -5.63 12.90
N ALA A 42 3.41 -4.58 12.84
CA ALA A 42 2.04 -4.72 12.41
C ALA A 42 1.93 -5.17 10.94
N PHE A 43 2.82 -4.67 10.07
CA PHE A 43 2.90 -5.14 8.68
C PHE A 43 3.24 -6.63 8.61
N LEU A 44 4.21 -7.09 9.39
CA LEU A 44 4.58 -8.50 9.42
C LEU A 44 3.46 -9.38 10.01
N GLU A 45 2.72 -8.90 11.02
CA GLU A 45 1.63 -9.66 11.65
C GLU A 45 0.37 -9.71 10.78
N TYR A 46 -0.02 -8.58 10.20
CA TYR A 46 -1.29 -8.45 9.47
C TYR A 46 -1.15 -8.50 7.96
N GLN A 47 0.08 -8.45 7.41
CA GLN A 47 0.44 -8.54 5.97
C GLN A 47 -0.10 -7.38 5.10
N VAL A 48 -1.29 -6.89 5.36
CA VAL A 48 -1.88 -5.70 4.72
C VAL A 48 -2.29 -4.71 5.80
N ILE A 49 -1.72 -3.51 5.74
CA ILE A 49 -2.03 -2.43 6.69
C ILE A 49 -2.54 -1.20 5.97
N PHE A 50 -3.49 -0.53 6.58
CA PHE A 50 -4.14 0.66 6.03
C PHE A 50 -3.94 1.85 6.97
N PHE A 51 -3.67 2.99 6.37
CA PHE A 51 -3.61 4.28 7.05
C PHE A 51 -4.65 5.21 6.42
N ARG A 52 -5.59 5.71 7.21
CA ARG A 52 -6.62 6.63 6.74
C ARG A 52 -6.16 8.08 6.88
N ASN A 53 -6.73 8.97 6.05
CA ASN A 53 -6.55 10.42 6.13
C ASN A 53 -5.08 10.88 6.10
N GLN A 54 -4.25 10.19 5.30
CA GLN A 54 -2.86 10.57 5.08
C GLN A 54 -2.75 11.63 3.98
N LYS A 55 -1.74 12.47 4.09
CA LYS A 55 -1.36 13.43 3.05
C LYS A 55 0.11 13.19 2.70
N PHE A 56 0.35 12.59 1.55
CA PHE A 56 1.69 12.40 1.04
C PHE A 56 2.00 13.36 -0.11
N SER A 57 3.21 13.92 -0.10
CA SER A 57 3.89 14.34 -1.31
C SER A 57 4.73 13.16 -1.84
N PRO A 58 5.19 13.19 -3.09
CA PRO A 58 6.11 12.18 -3.61
C PRO A 58 7.37 12.01 -2.75
N GLU A 59 7.90 13.10 -2.21
CA GLU A 59 9.06 13.11 -1.31
C GLU A 59 8.79 12.35 -0.01
N SER A 60 7.65 12.64 0.64
CA SER A 60 7.28 11.98 1.90
C SER A 60 6.92 10.51 1.68
N GLN A 61 6.32 10.18 0.52
CA GLN A 61 6.05 8.80 0.13
C GLN A 61 7.35 8.01 -0.03
N LYS A 62 8.32 8.56 -0.76
CA LYS A 62 9.65 7.97 -0.92
C LYS A 62 10.39 7.85 0.42
N SER A 63 10.32 8.90 1.24
CA SER A 63 10.97 8.90 2.56
C SER A 63 10.43 7.78 3.46
N PHE A 64 9.13 7.57 3.48
CA PHE A 64 8.52 6.47 4.23
C PHE A 64 8.91 5.10 3.65
N ALA A 65 8.86 4.93 2.32
CA ALA A 65 9.24 3.69 1.65
C ALA A 65 10.70 3.30 1.97
N ASN A 66 11.62 4.28 1.98
CA ASN A 66 13.03 4.05 2.33
C ASN A 66 13.25 3.53 3.76
N LYS A 67 12.32 3.76 4.68
CA LYS A 67 12.40 3.17 6.03
C LYS A 67 12.10 1.67 6.02
N ILE A 68 11.25 1.21 5.08
CA ILE A 68 10.89 -0.22 4.94
C ILE A 68 11.96 -0.97 4.15
N GLY A 69 12.49 -0.35 3.11
CA GLY A 69 13.50 -0.94 2.23
C GLY A 69 13.87 0.00 1.09
N THR A 70 14.71 -0.45 0.18
CA THR A 70 15.09 0.32 -1.01
C THR A 70 13.94 0.25 -2.04
N PRO A 71 13.29 1.38 -2.39
CA PRO A 71 12.29 1.39 -3.43
C PRO A 71 12.87 0.95 -4.78
N ILE A 72 12.14 0.14 -5.51
CA ILE A 72 12.52 -0.30 -6.86
C ILE A 72 11.77 0.49 -7.93
N ILE A 73 12.39 0.62 -9.09
CA ILE A 73 11.71 1.17 -10.28
C ILE A 73 10.97 0.04 -10.98
N TYR A 74 9.65 0.21 -11.16
CA TYR A 74 8.84 -0.78 -11.86
C TYR A 74 9.16 -0.75 -13.37
N PRO A 75 9.60 -1.87 -13.98
CA PRO A 75 10.19 -1.85 -15.31
C PRO A 75 9.17 -1.65 -16.45
N PHE A 76 7.89 -1.89 -16.20
CA PHE A 76 6.86 -1.92 -17.25
C PHE A 76 6.03 -0.65 -17.38
N VAL A 77 6.11 0.25 -16.41
CA VAL A 77 5.36 1.51 -16.41
C VAL A 77 6.26 2.65 -15.97
N LYS A 78 6.19 3.76 -16.71
CA LYS A 78 6.99 4.95 -16.40
C LYS A 78 6.53 5.57 -15.09
N GLY A 79 7.45 5.75 -14.15
CA GLY A 79 7.23 6.49 -12.92
C GLY A 79 7.20 8.02 -13.14
N LEU A 80 7.03 8.76 -12.06
CA LEU A 80 7.10 10.21 -12.07
C LEU A 80 8.51 10.67 -12.49
N GLU A 81 8.61 11.84 -13.15
CA GLU A 81 9.87 12.34 -13.70
C GLU A 81 10.99 12.46 -12.64
N ASN A 82 10.66 13.02 -11.46
CA ASN A 82 11.62 13.20 -10.37
C ASN A 82 11.60 12.06 -9.33
N PHE A 83 10.66 11.12 -9.45
CA PHE A 83 10.47 9.98 -8.54
C PHE A 83 10.13 8.73 -9.36
N PRO A 84 11.09 8.17 -10.09
CA PRO A 84 10.84 7.07 -11.03
C PRO A 84 10.32 5.79 -10.35
N GLU A 85 10.54 5.63 -9.05
CA GLU A 85 10.01 4.55 -8.22
C GLU A 85 8.52 4.70 -7.88
N ILE A 86 7.92 5.87 -8.14
CA ILE A 86 6.49 6.12 -7.92
C ILE A 86 5.76 6.06 -9.25
N THR A 87 4.96 5.04 -9.43
CA THR A 87 4.16 4.83 -10.65
C THR A 87 2.76 5.40 -10.47
N PRO A 88 2.36 6.43 -11.24
CA PRO A 88 1.00 6.92 -11.22
C PRO A 88 0.05 5.93 -11.89
N ILE A 89 -1.03 5.55 -11.22
CA ILE A 89 -2.10 4.73 -11.76
C ILE A 89 -3.32 5.62 -11.94
N LEU A 90 -3.66 5.91 -13.19
CA LEU A 90 -4.79 6.74 -13.55
C LEU A 90 -5.85 5.89 -14.26
N LYS A 91 -7.09 5.96 -13.77
CA LYS A 91 -8.27 5.39 -14.43
C LYS A 91 -9.17 6.52 -14.89
N LYS A 92 -9.39 6.65 -16.20
CA LYS A 92 -10.36 7.58 -16.79
C LYS A 92 -11.72 6.90 -16.92
N GLU A 93 -12.78 7.69 -16.97
CA GLU A 93 -14.15 7.18 -17.18
C GLU A 93 -14.30 6.37 -18.49
N THR A 94 -13.51 6.75 -19.52
CA THR A 94 -13.52 6.10 -20.81
C THR A 94 -12.67 4.81 -20.89
N ASP A 95 -11.88 4.51 -19.85
CA ASP A 95 -11.00 3.35 -19.88
C ASP A 95 -11.80 2.07 -19.63
N THR A 96 -11.75 1.16 -20.56
CA THR A 96 -12.42 -0.15 -20.47
C THR A 96 -11.62 -1.17 -19.65
N ASN A 97 -10.29 -1.00 -19.57
CA ASN A 97 -9.40 -1.89 -18.84
C ASN A 97 -8.95 -1.27 -17.52
N ASN A 98 -8.83 -2.10 -16.49
CA ASN A 98 -8.27 -1.71 -15.21
C ASN A 98 -6.82 -2.16 -15.11
N PHE A 99 -5.93 -1.29 -14.63
CA PHE A 99 -4.58 -1.69 -14.26
C PHE A 99 -4.65 -2.74 -13.15
N GLY A 100 -4.05 -3.91 -13.36
CA GLY A 100 -4.14 -5.02 -12.41
C GLY A 100 -5.53 -5.65 -12.25
N GLY A 101 -6.45 -5.43 -13.20
CA GLY A 101 -7.84 -5.89 -13.13
C GLY A 101 -8.06 -7.39 -13.37
N ILE A 102 -7.00 -8.15 -13.64
CA ILE A 102 -7.01 -9.61 -13.79
C ILE A 102 -6.24 -10.26 -12.64
N TRP A 103 -6.46 -11.53 -12.38
CA TRP A 103 -5.63 -12.30 -11.44
C TRP A 103 -4.17 -12.28 -11.90
N HIS A 104 -3.28 -11.82 -11.04
CA HIS A 104 -1.86 -11.69 -11.31
C HIS A 104 -1.04 -11.91 -10.05
N SER A 105 0.24 -12.19 -10.23
CA SER A 105 1.25 -12.05 -9.18
C SER A 105 1.95 -10.72 -9.37
N ASP A 106 2.25 -10.06 -8.26
CA ASP A 106 3.15 -8.92 -8.26
C ASP A 106 4.58 -9.36 -8.59
N THR A 107 5.55 -8.49 -8.45
CA THR A 107 6.95 -8.67 -8.87
C THR A 107 7.73 -9.75 -8.09
N THR A 108 7.06 -10.77 -7.58
CA THR A 108 7.63 -11.91 -6.83
C THR A 108 8.53 -12.82 -7.67
N TYR A 109 8.51 -12.67 -8.99
CA TYR A 109 9.35 -13.41 -9.94
C TYR A 109 10.77 -12.85 -10.07
N GLN A 110 11.07 -11.72 -9.42
CA GLN A 110 12.40 -11.12 -9.45
C GLN A 110 13.37 -11.87 -8.53
N ASP A 111 14.66 -11.84 -8.84
CA ASP A 111 15.71 -12.43 -8.01
C ASP A 111 15.73 -11.82 -6.59
N GLU A 112 15.46 -10.51 -6.51
CA GLU A 112 15.29 -9.76 -5.28
C GLU A 112 13.86 -9.18 -5.23
N PRO A 113 12.86 -9.95 -4.77
CA PRO A 113 11.49 -9.50 -4.74
C PRO A 113 11.29 -8.38 -3.71
N PRO A 114 10.44 -7.39 -4.00
CA PRO A 114 10.15 -6.32 -3.05
C PRO A 114 9.45 -6.87 -1.81
N LYS A 115 9.76 -6.30 -0.65
CA LYS A 115 9.14 -6.67 0.64
C LYS A 115 7.64 -6.35 0.68
N GLY A 116 7.19 -5.40 -0.12
CA GLY A 116 5.81 -4.98 -0.18
C GLY A 116 5.58 -3.88 -1.18
N THR A 117 4.31 -3.57 -1.41
CA THR A 117 3.87 -2.48 -2.29
C THR A 117 3.11 -1.43 -1.48
N MET A 118 3.41 -0.17 -1.70
CA MET A 118 2.71 0.94 -1.07
C MET A 118 1.83 1.66 -2.09
N LEU A 119 0.53 1.72 -1.82
CA LEU A 119 -0.45 2.44 -2.63
C LEU A 119 -0.95 3.67 -1.88
N TYR A 120 -0.95 4.81 -2.55
CA TYR A 120 -1.54 6.05 -2.06
C TYR A 120 -2.67 6.50 -2.97
N ALA A 121 -3.91 6.47 -2.47
CA ALA A 121 -5.07 6.91 -3.21
C ALA A 121 -5.18 8.44 -3.14
N LEU A 122 -4.99 9.12 -4.28
CA LEU A 122 -5.22 10.56 -4.42
C LEU A 122 -6.71 10.85 -4.58
N GLU A 123 -7.35 10.10 -5.47
CA GLU A 123 -8.77 10.17 -5.73
C GLU A 123 -9.32 8.76 -5.88
N ALA A 124 -10.37 8.46 -5.14
CA ALA A 124 -11.08 7.19 -5.24
C ALA A 124 -12.53 7.45 -5.65
N VAL A 125 -12.98 6.79 -6.72
CA VAL A 125 -14.32 6.95 -7.25
C VAL A 125 -15.21 5.76 -6.88
N SER A 126 -16.46 6.05 -6.52
CA SER A 126 -17.40 5.03 -6.01
C SER A 126 -17.91 4.06 -7.08
N TYR A 127 -17.72 4.36 -8.36
CA TYR A 127 -18.14 3.51 -9.48
C TYR A 127 -17.07 2.51 -9.94
N THR A 128 -16.02 2.30 -9.19
CA THR A 128 -15.15 1.14 -9.35
C THR A 128 -15.87 -0.14 -8.86
N HIS A 129 -17.12 -0.31 -9.29
CA HIS A 129 -17.79 -1.60 -9.12
C HIS A 129 -17.13 -2.57 -10.09
N LEU A 130 -16.39 -3.52 -9.54
CA LEU A 130 -16.21 -4.80 -10.18
C LEU A 130 -17.59 -5.41 -10.34
N THR A 131 -18.25 -5.16 -11.44
CA THR A 131 -19.29 -6.07 -11.91
C THR A 131 -18.54 -7.35 -12.24
N LEU A 132 -18.57 -8.29 -11.30
CA LEU A 132 -18.26 -9.68 -11.64
C LEU A 132 -19.15 -10.02 -12.82
N PRO A 133 -18.61 -10.52 -13.94
CA PRO A 133 -19.45 -11.02 -15.02
C PRO A 133 -20.35 -12.08 -14.39
N THR A 134 -21.65 -11.85 -14.44
CA THR A 134 -22.65 -12.87 -14.12
C THR A 134 -22.40 -13.97 -15.13
N ILE A 135 -21.96 -15.12 -14.65
CA ILE A 135 -21.95 -16.33 -15.48
C ILE A 135 -23.42 -16.73 -15.50
N ASP A 136 -24.09 -16.36 -16.59
CA ASP A 136 -25.41 -16.92 -16.87
C ASP A 136 -25.26 -18.44 -17.05
N PRO A 137 -26.18 -19.21 -16.47
CA PRO A 137 -26.13 -20.67 -16.47
C PRO A 137 -26.27 -21.27 -17.86
#